data_92c43ef8248d287d116ac9489da4cdd9
#
_entry.id   92c43ef8248d287d116ac9489da4cdd9
#
_cell.length_a   1.000
_cell.length_b   1.000
_cell.length_c   1.000
_cell.angle_alpha   90.00
_cell.angle_beta   90.00
_cell.angle_gamma   90.00
#
_symmetry.space_group_name_H-M   'P 1'
#
loop_
_entity.id
_entity.type
_entity.pdbx_description
1 polymer ?
#
loop_
_entity_poly.entity_id
_entity_poly.type
_entity_poly.pdbx_seq_one_letter_code
_entity_poly.pdbx_strand_id
1 'polypeptide(L)' 'NSLVKDFFKEETEAILPEPYIKNKYFKMNPISSEEALKQLDLIDHNFYFFRNKKNNELQVIYKRNHGGYGLIQSK' A
#
# COMPACT_ATOMS: atom_id res chain seq x y z
N ASN A 1 2.61 4.01 8.56
CA ASN A 1 1.56 3.80 9.51
C ASN A 1 0.49 4.86 9.41
N SER A 2 0.78 6.13 9.66
CA SER A 2 -0.22 7.16 9.50
C SER A 2 -0.67 7.29 8.05
N LEU A 3 0.20 7.00 7.12
CA LEU A 3 -0.13 7.06 5.70
C LEU A 3 -1.25 6.08 5.36
N VAL A 4 -1.16 4.86 5.86
CA VAL A 4 -2.18 3.86 5.61
C VAL A 4 -3.48 4.22 6.33
N LYS A 5 -3.37 4.74 7.54
CA LYS A 5 -4.55 5.15 8.29
C LYS A 5 -5.30 6.25 7.57
N ASP A 6 -4.59 7.23 7.03
CA ASP A 6 -5.23 8.30 6.29
C ASP A 6 -5.93 7.77 5.05
N PHE A 7 -5.33 6.80 4.42
CA PHE A 7 -5.87 6.21 3.21
C PHE A 7 -7.22 5.55 3.49
N PHE A 8 -7.32 4.77 4.55
CA PHE A 8 -8.56 4.07 4.89
C PHE A 8 -9.56 4.95 5.60
N LYS A 9 -9.08 5.94 6.30
CA LYS A 9 -9.94 6.85 7.03
C LYS A 9 -10.89 7.58 6.11
N GLU A 10 -10.41 7.93 4.93
CA GLU A 10 -11.25 8.60 3.96
C GLU A 10 -12.51 7.80 3.65
N GLU A 11 -12.36 6.50 3.52
CA GLU A 11 -13.48 5.66 3.16
C GLU A 11 -14.50 5.54 4.27
N THR A 12 -14.03 5.48 5.51
CA THR A 12 -14.93 5.29 6.63
C THR A 12 -15.81 6.50 6.87
N GLU A 13 -15.39 7.66 6.41
CA GLU A 13 -16.18 8.87 6.59
C GLU A 13 -17.14 9.13 5.47
N ALA A 14 -17.02 8.39 4.39
CA ALA A 14 -17.83 8.65 3.22
C ALA A 14 -19.21 8.03 3.38
N ILE A 15 -20.24 8.89 3.39
CA ILE A 15 -21.62 8.43 3.37
C ILE A 15 -22.20 8.97 2.08
N LEU A 16 -21.87 8.28 0.98
CA LEU A 16 -22.20 8.77 -0.34
C LEU A 16 -22.82 7.68 -1.19
N PRO A 17 -23.63 8.06 -2.16
CA PRO A 17 -24.22 7.05 -3.03
C PRO A 17 -23.19 6.37 -3.90
N GLU A 18 -23.49 5.17 -4.26
CA GLU A 18 -22.64 4.35 -5.11
C GLU A 18 -22.80 4.72 -6.58
N PRO A 19 -21.78 4.58 -7.40
CA PRO A 19 -20.40 4.34 -7.03
C PRO A 19 -19.73 5.63 -6.59
N TYR A 20 -18.85 5.52 -5.63
CA TYR A 20 -18.15 6.67 -5.13
C TYR A 20 -16.66 6.42 -5.12
N ILE A 21 -15.88 7.31 -5.73
CA ILE A 21 -14.45 7.22 -5.78
C ILE A 21 -13.86 8.54 -5.31
N LYS A 22 -13.03 8.47 -4.31
CA LYS A 22 -12.32 9.63 -3.81
C LYS A 22 -10.86 9.52 -4.16
N ASN A 23 -10.34 10.52 -4.84
CA ASN A 23 -8.94 10.53 -5.26
C ASN A 23 -8.05 10.95 -4.11
N LYS A 24 -6.93 10.24 -3.96
CA LYS A 24 -5.91 10.60 -2.99
C LYS A 24 -4.56 10.53 -3.67
N TYR A 25 -3.70 11.44 -3.27
CA TYR A 25 -2.38 11.56 -3.88
C TYR A 25 -1.32 11.53 -2.81
N PHE A 26 -0.36 10.64 -2.96
CA PHE A 26 0.76 10.53 -2.05
C PHE A 26 2.05 10.70 -2.80
N LYS A 27 3.01 11.33 -2.14
CA LYS A 27 4.36 11.36 -2.68
C LYS A 27 5.02 10.05 -2.29
N MET A 28 5.44 9.28 -3.29
CA MET A 28 6.06 7.99 -3.07
C MET A 28 7.49 8.00 -3.56
N ASN A 29 8.43 8.14 -2.64
CA ASN A 29 9.83 8.02 -2.99
C ASN A 29 10.12 6.55 -3.28
N PRO A 30 10.89 6.26 -4.34
CA PRO A 30 11.21 4.86 -4.66
C PRO A 30 12.00 4.20 -3.55
N ILE A 31 11.64 2.97 -3.21
CA ILE A 31 12.34 2.18 -2.20
C ILE A 31 12.50 0.76 -2.72
N SER A 32 13.36 -0.01 -2.06
CA SER A 32 13.54 -1.41 -2.42
C SER A 32 12.40 -2.25 -1.86
N SER A 33 12.26 -3.46 -2.40
CA SER A 33 11.24 -4.37 -1.87
C SER A 33 11.57 -4.79 -0.43
N GLU A 34 12.85 -4.88 -0.09
CA GLU A 34 13.26 -5.16 1.30
C GLU A 34 12.82 -4.04 2.23
N GLU A 35 12.98 -2.81 1.78
CA GLU A 35 12.56 -1.66 2.57
C GLU A 35 11.02 -1.65 2.71
N ALA A 36 10.33 -1.99 1.64
CA ALA A 36 8.88 -2.05 1.67
C ALA A 36 8.41 -3.11 2.66
N LEU A 37 9.12 -4.24 2.73
CA LEU A 37 8.79 -5.28 3.69
C LEU A 37 8.93 -4.77 5.12
N LYS A 38 9.99 -4.03 5.39
CA LYS A 38 10.18 -3.44 6.72
C LYS A 38 9.08 -2.46 7.06
N GLN A 39 8.67 -1.66 6.08
CA GLN A 39 7.59 -0.72 6.30
C GLN A 39 6.28 -1.44 6.59
N LEU A 40 6.02 -2.52 5.86
CA LEU A 40 4.83 -3.31 6.09
C LEU A 40 4.78 -3.83 7.51
N ASP A 41 5.90 -4.36 8.01
CA ASP A 41 5.96 -4.86 9.37
C ASP A 41 5.75 -3.75 10.39
N LEU A 42 6.28 -2.58 10.12
CA LEU A 42 6.18 -1.46 11.04
C LEU A 42 4.75 -0.94 11.19
N ILE A 43 4.00 -0.94 10.10
CA ILE A 43 2.65 -0.41 10.15
C ILE A 43 1.61 -1.46 10.59
N ASP A 44 2.04 -2.70 10.70
CA ASP A 44 1.18 -3.80 11.18
C ASP A 44 -0.09 -3.94 10.33
N HIS A 45 0.08 -3.87 9.03
CA HIS A 45 -1.00 -4.06 8.08
C HIS A 45 -0.72 -5.27 7.22
N ASN A 46 -1.69 -5.63 6.39
CA ASN A 46 -1.57 -6.81 5.55
C ASN A 46 -0.93 -6.53 4.21
N PHE A 47 -0.86 -5.27 3.82
CA PHE A 47 -0.27 -4.90 2.54
C PHE A 47 0.37 -3.53 2.61
N TYR A 48 1.26 -3.25 1.66
CA TYR A 48 1.93 -1.97 1.55
C TYR A 48 2.16 -1.65 0.08
N PHE A 49 1.73 -0.48 -0.34
CA PHE A 49 1.81 -0.01 -1.71
C PHE A 49 3.05 0.89 -1.82
N PHE A 50 3.92 0.60 -2.78
CA PHE A 50 5.19 1.33 -2.87
C PHE A 50 5.65 1.41 -4.32
N ARG A 51 6.62 2.30 -4.56
CA ARG A 51 7.29 2.40 -5.85
C ARG A 51 8.64 1.73 -5.72
N ASN A 52 8.90 0.72 -6.55
CA ASN A 52 10.15 -0.02 -6.49
C ASN A 52 11.24 0.78 -7.18
N LYS A 53 12.34 1.04 -6.47
CA LYS A 53 13.42 1.84 -7.02
C LYS A 53 14.19 1.12 -8.12
N LYS A 54 14.03 -0.17 -8.23
CA LYS A 54 14.73 -0.96 -9.21
C LYS A 54 14.20 -0.72 -10.61
N ASN A 55 12.89 -0.59 -10.77
CA ASN A 55 12.26 -0.41 -12.06
C ASN A 55 11.30 0.77 -12.07
N ASN A 56 11.18 1.49 -10.98
CA ASN A 56 10.33 2.67 -10.85
C ASN A 56 8.85 2.37 -11.07
N GLU A 57 8.43 1.17 -10.76
CA GLU A 57 7.05 0.74 -10.94
C GLU A 57 6.33 0.65 -9.62
N LEU A 58 5.02 0.87 -9.66
CA LEU A 58 4.17 0.73 -8.47
C LEU A 58 3.91 -0.75 -8.23
N GLN A 59 4.06 -1.16 -6.98
CA GLN A 59 3.89 -2.55 -6.61
C GLN A 59 3.23 -2.63 -5.24
N VAL A 60 2.70 -3.81 -4.92
CA VAL A 60 2.10 -4.07 -3.62
C VAL A 60 2.77 -5.27 -3.00
N ILE A 61 3.27 -5.11 -1.78
CA ILE A 61 3.79 -6.24 -1.01
C ILE A 61 2.74 -6.57 0.05
N TYR A 62 2.49 -7.85 0.28
CA TYR A 62 1.42 -8.26 1.19
C TYR A 62 1.79 -9.52 1.94
N LYS A 63 1.12 -9.73 3.06
CA LYS A 63 1.31 -10.93 3.88
C LYS A 63 0.43 -12.04 3.36
N ARG A 64 1.03 -13.21 3.16
CA ARG A 64 0.28 -14.37 2.71
C ARG A 64 -0.37 -15.07 3.89
N ASN A 65 -1.50 -15.72 3.62
CA ASN A 65 -2.25 -16.39 4.70
C ASN A 65 -1.49 -17.54 5.34
N HIS A 66 -0.66 -18.21 4.56
CA HIS A 66 0.06 -19.38 5.04
C HIS A 66 1.54 -19.11 5.29
N GLY A 67 1.88 -17.85 5.55
CA GLY A 67 3.23 -17.48 5.86
C GLY A 67 3.94 -16.87 4.66
N GLY A 68 4.94 -16.07 4.97
CA GLY A 68 5.70 -15.38 3.93
C GLY A 68 4.96 -14.19 3.37
N TYR A 69 5.52 -13.64 2.29
CA TYR A 69 5.02 -12.42 1.69
C TYR A 69 4.88 -12.62 0.19
N GLY A 70 4.01 -11.85 -0.41
CA GLY A 70 3.84 -11.85 -1.85
C GLY A 70 4.08 -10.46 -2.40
N LEU A 71 4.43 -10.40 -3.69
CA LEU A 71 4.67 -9.13 -4.37
C LEU A 71 3.81 -9.09 -5.61
N ILE A 72 2.94 -8.09 -5.70
CA ILE A 72 2.09 -7.89 -6.86
C ILE A 72 2.73 -6.85 -7.74
N GLN A 73 2.98 -7.20 -8.98
CA GLN A 73 3.62 -6.31 -9.94
C GLN A 73 3.03 -6.55 -11.31
N SER A 74 3.12 -5.53 -12.16
CA SER A 74 2.61 -5.68 -13.51
C SER A 74 3.57 -6.53 -14.34
N LYS A 75 3.02 -7.11 -15.34
CA LYS A 75 3.77 -7.97 -16.24
C LYS A 75 4.34 -7.23 -17.40
#